data_719d4fca3a04cc197298a32ee8e10e44
#
_entry.id   719d4fca3a04cc197298a32ee8e10e44
#
_cell.length_a   1.000
_cell.length_b   1.000
_cell.length_c   1.000
_cell.angle_alpha   90.00
_cell.angle_beta   90.00
_cell.angle_gamma   90.00
#
_symmetry.space_group_name_H-M   'P 1'
#
loop_
_entity.id
_entity.type
_entity.pdbx_description
1 polymer ?
#
loop_
_entity_poly.entity_id
_entity_poly.type
_entity_poly.pdbx_seq_one_letter_code
_entity_poly.pdbx_strand_id
1 'polypeptide(L)'
;MKISYGITVHNEADELNKLLPILIHQSDEEDEIVICDDYSDDETQFVLESWSQQYGHSKTIKVYQRKWNGDFAEHKNSVIENCSGDYIFHFDADEYPHETLLSQIKQIIEMNEVDLIWTPRVNTVDGLTEEWIQKWGWRVSEKGWVNYPDYQSRVFRRSKDIRWVNKVHERIVGTKTYAHLPPHEELSLYHPKTLDKQIKQNELYSTI
;
A
#
# COMPACT_ATOMS: atom_id res chain seq x y z
N MET A 1 -7.74 -18.69 -6.26
CA MET A 1 -7.94 -17.22 -6.43
C MET A 1 -6.58 -16.56 -6.45
N LYS A 2 -6.27 -15.81 -7.50
CA LYS A 2 -5.01 -15.09 -7.67
C LYS A 2 -5.10 -13.69 -7.11
N ILE A 3 -4.09 -13.25 -6.36
CA ILE A 3 -3.96 -11.86 -5.89
C ILE A 3 -2.81 -11.16 -6.64
N SER A 4 -3.05 -9.91 -7.05
CA SER A 4 -2.00 -9.00 -7.49
C SER A 4 -1.65 -8.06 -6.35
N TYR A 5 -0.40 -8.13 -5.88
CA TYR A 5 0.15 -7.17 -4.93
C TYR A 5 0.69 -5.97 -5.72
N GLY A 6 -0.10 -4.88 -5.73
CA GLY A 6 0.23 -3.68 -6.49
C GLY A 6 1.00 -2.68 -5.63
N ILE A 7 2.09 -2.12 -6.13
CA ILE A 7 2.94 -1.18 -5.39
C ILE A 7 3.20 0.06 -6.24
N THR A 8 3.06 1.24 -5.65
CA THR A 8 3.59 2.49 -6.21
C THR A 8 4.81 2.92 -5.41
N VAL A 9 5.89 3.31 -6.10
CA VAL A 9 7.16 3.67 -5.46
C VAL A 9 7.83 4.88 -6.10
N HIS A 10 8.45 5.73 -5.26
CA HIS A 10 9.37 6.80 -5.63
C HIS A 10 10.39 7.04 -4.52
N ASN A 11 11.66 6.69 -4.77
CA ASN A 11 12.79 6.88 -3.84
C ASN A 11 12.55 6.23 -2.46
N GLU A 12 12.21 4.94 -2.42
CA GLU A 12 11.87 4.20 -1.20
C GLU A 12 12.64 2.86 -1.12
N ALA A 13 13.96 2.89 -1.35
CA ALA A 13 14.82 1.68 -1.33
C ALA A 13 14.72 0.91 -0.01
N ASP A 14 14.83 1.61 1.13
CA ASP A 14 14.77 1.00 2.47
C ASP A 14 13.41 0.37 2.75
N GLU A 15 12.33 1.03 2.32
CA GLU A 15 10.97 0.56 2.55
C GLU A 15 10.64 -0.66 1.67
N LEU A 16 11.11 -0.66 0.42
CA LEU A 16 10.99 -1.83 -0.45
C LEU A 16 11.75 -3.05 0.11
N ASN A 17 12.91 -2.85 0.72
CA ASN A 17 13.66 -3.91 1.39
C ASN A 17 12.94 -4.50 2.63
N LYS A 18 11.95 -3.82 3.17
CA LYS A 18 11.05 -4.35 4.22
C LYS A 18 9.82 -5.03 3.62
N LEU A 19 9.17 -4.40 2.62
CA LEU A 19 7.92 -4.88 2.04
C LEU A 19 8.10 -6.11 1.15
N LEU A 20 9.07 -6.09 0.22
CA LEU A 20 9.23 -7.15 -0.79
C LEU A 20 9.51 -8.53 -0.18
N PRO A 21 10.38 -8.71 0.83
CA PRO A 21 10.56 -10.00 1.47
C PRO A 21 9.26 -10.58 2.05
N ILE A 22 8.42 -9.73 2.66
CA ILE A 22 7.14 -10.15 3.23
C ILE A 22 6.23 -10.69 2.12
N LEU A 23 6.07 -9.93 1.04
CA LEU A 23 5.22 -10.33 -0.09
C LEU A 23 5.75 -11.57 -0.81
N ILE A 24 7.05 -11.66 -1.06
CA ILE A 24 7.66 -12.78 -1.78
C ILE A 24 7.55 -14.08 -1.00
N HIS A 25 7.77 -14.05 0.31
CA HIS A 25 7.81 -15.28 1.13
C HIS A 25 6.44 -15.73 1.63
N GLN A 26 5.45 -14.84 1.71
CA GLN A 26 4.15 -15.18 2.27
C GLN A 26 3.01 -15.28 1.23
N SER A 27 3.20 -14.77 0.01
CA SER A 27 2.22 -14.94 -1.07
C SER A 27 2.35 -16.31 -1.76
N ASP A 28 1.25 -16.79 -2.33
CA ASP A 28 1.24 -18.05 -3.07
C ASP A 28 1.97 -17.95 -4.43
N GLU A 29 2.34 -19.08 -5.03
CA GLU A 29 3.07 -19.13 -6.30
C GLU A 29 2.29 -18.50 -7.47
N GLU A 30 0.96 -18.66 -7.49
CA GLU A 30 0.11 -18.07 -8.54
C GLU A 30 -0.04 -16.56 -8.44
N ASP A 31 0.23 -15.97 -7.28
CA ASP A 31 0.13 -14.53 -7.07
C ASP A 31 1.22 -13.76 -7.83
N GLU A 32 1.02 -12.47 -8.01
CA GLU A 32 1.99 -11.61 -8.67
C GLU A 32 2.25 -10.33 -7.88
N ILE A 33 3.44 -9.77 -8.07
CA ILE A 33 3.83 -8.46 -7.55
C ILE A 33 3.97 -7.52 -8.74
N VAL A 34 3.25 -6.40 -8.74
CA VAL A 34 3.25 -5.40 -9.82
C VAL A 34 3.69 -4.06 -9.26
N ILE A 35 4.81 -3.56 -9.71
CA ILE A 35 5.46 -2.35 -9.18
C ILE A 35 5.50 -1.27 -10.25
N CYS A 36 4.92 -0.12 -9.93
CA CYS A 36 5.01 1.11 -10.71
C CYS A 36 6.06 2.03 -10.09
N ASP A 37 7.20 2.17 -10.75
CA ASP A 37 8.28 3.06 -10.35
C ASP A 37 8.14 4.44 -11.00
N ASP A 38 8.07 5.50 -10.20
CA ASP A 38 8.06 6.88 -10.67
C ASP A 38 9.49 7.41 -10.88
N TYR A 39 10.25 6.75 -11.76
CA TYR A 39 11.61 7.16 -12.09
C TYR A 39 12.45 7.45 -10.85
N SER A 40 12.48 6.50 -9.94
CA SER A 40 13.27 6.58 -8.72
C SER A 40 14.78 6.71 -8.99
N ASP A 41 15.51 7.07 -7.95
CA ASP A 41 16.96 7.12 -7.94
C ASP A 41 17.62 5.74 -8.11
N ASP A 42 18.94 5.74 -8.31
CA ASP A 42 19.72 4.56 -8.59
C ASP A 42 19.66 3.50 -7.46
N GLU A 43 19.51 3.93 -6.20
CA GLU A 43 19.42 3.00 -5.06
C GLU A 43 18.10 2.21 -5.08
N THR A 44 16.98 2.88 -5.30
CA THR A 44 15.67 2.25 -5.44
C THR A 44 15.62 1.33 -6.66
N GLN A 45 16.17 1.77 -7.80
CA GLN A 45 16.25 0.94 -9.01
C GLN A 45 17.10 -0.31 -8.79
N PHE A 46 18.25 -0.18 -8.12
CA PHE A 46 19.09 -1.32 -7.76
C PHE A 46 18.35 -2.35 -6.90
N VAL A 47 17.56 -1.90 -5.92
CA VAL A 47 16.72 -2.78 -5.09
C VAL A 47 15.70 -3.53 -5.95
N LEU A 48 14.96 -2.82 -6.82
CA LEU A 48 13.96 -3.42 -7.72
C LEU A 48 14.56 -4.46 -8.67
N GLU A 49 15.70 -4.16 -9.27
CA GLU A 49 16.42 -5.08 -10.14
C GLU A 49 16.92 -6.32 -9.38
N SER A 50 17.52 -6.12 -8.21
CA SER A 50 18.04 -7.20 -7.38
C SER A 50 16.96 -8.20 -6.98
N TRP A 51 15.81 -7.73 -6.51
CA TRP A 51 14.68 -8.59 -6.15
C TRP A 51 14.08 -9.29 -7.38
N SER A 52 13.95 -8.59 -8.50
CA SER A 52 13.44 -9.18 -9.75
C SER A 52 14.37 -10.28 -10.29
N GLN A 53 15.69 -10.09 -10.24
CA GLN A 53 16.66 -11.09 -10.66
C GLN A 53 16.68 -12.31 -9.73
N GLN A 54 16.61 -12.08 -8.42
CA GLN A 54 16.69 -13.16 -7.43
C GLN A 54 15.44 -14.05 -7.43
N TYR A 55 14.25 -13.49 -7.59
CA TYR A 55 12.98 -14.19 -7.41
C TYR A 55 12.09 -14.27 -8.65
N GLY A 56 12.41 -13.56 -9.73
CA GLY A 56 11.58 -13.54 -10.94
C GLY A 56 11.43 -14.89 -11.66
N HIS A 57 12.21 -15.91 -11.28
CA HIS A 57 12.05 -17.28 -11.77
C HIS A 57 11.06 -18.12 -10.95
N SER A 58 10.79 -17.73 -9.70
CA SER A 58 9.89 -18.44 -8.78
C SER A 58 8.60 -17.66 -8.45
N LYS A 59 8.57 -16.36 -8.75
CA LYS A 59 7.46 -15.46 -8.51
C LYS A 59 7.30 -14.51 -9.69
N THR A 60 6.07 -14.24 -10.11
CA THR A 60 5.81 -13.21 -11.11
C THR A 60 6.01 -11.82 -10.51
N ILE A 61 7.12 -11.18 -10.83
CA ILE A 61 7.42 -9.79 -10.43
C ILE A 61 7.49 -8.96 -11.71
N LYS A 62 6.59 -7.97 -11.82
CA LYS A 62 6.54 -7.02 -12.93
C LYS A 62 6.94 -5.64 -12.42
N VAL A 63 7.99 -5.06 -12.97
CA VAL A 63 8.42 -3.70 -12.68
C VAL A 63 8.30 -2.89 -13.97
N TYR A 64 7.70 -1.72 -13.90
CA TYR A 64 7.62 -0.78 -15.01
C TYR A 64 7.71 0.65 -14.51
N GLN A 65 8.17 1.54 -15.37
CA GLN A 65 8.31 2.96 -15.05
C GLN A 65 7.14 3.76 -15.62
N ARG A 66 6.59 4.66 -14.80
CA ARG A 66 5.61 5.66 -15.19
C ARG A 66 5.82 6.94 -14.41
N LYS A 67 6.05 8.04 -15.12
CA LYS A 67 6.22 9.34 -14.48
C LYS A 67 4.91 9.81 -13.84
N TRP A 68 4.98 10.18 -12.58
CA TRP A 68 3.89 10.85 -11.89
C TRP A 68 3.64 12.25 -12.47
N ASN A 69 2.40 12.60 -12.65
CA ASN A 69 1.96 13.85 -13.31
C ASN A 69 1.15 14.76 -12.36
N GLY A 70 1.26 14.60 -11.05
CA GLY A 70 0.47 15.34 -10.07
C GLY A 70 -0.88 14.71 -9.74
N ASP A 71 -1.12 13.44 -10.15
CA ASP A 71 -2.35 12.69 -9.89
C ASP A 71 -2.03 11.30 -9.35
N PHE A 72 -2.22 11.12 -8.04
CA PHE A 72 -1.99 9.83 -7.38
C PHE A 72 -2.99 8.76 -7.82
N ALA A 73 -4.26 9.14 -8.08
CA ALA A 73 -5.25 8.18 -8.53
C ALA A 73 -4.90 7.63 -9.92
N GLU A 74 -4.47 8.47 -10.86
CA GLU A 74 -4.02 8.03 -12.17
C GLU A 74 -2.79 7.12 -12.07
N HIS A 75 -1.85 7.44 -11.18
CA HIS A 75 -0.67 6.64 -10.94
C HIS A 75 -1.04 5.25 -10.40
N LYS A 76 -1.91 5.17 -9.38
CA LYS A 76 -2.43 3.91 -8.82
C LYS A 76 -3.29 3.12 -9.83
N ASN A 77 -4.05 3.80 -10.69
CA ASN A 77 -4.83 3.13 -11.74
C ASN A 77 -3.94 2.42 -12.76
N SER A 78 -2.75 2.95 -13.05
CA SER A 78 -1.81 2.26 -13.93
C SER A 78 -1.35 0.92 -13.35
N VAL A 79 -1.29 0.79 -12.01
CA VAL A 79 -1.01 -0.50 -11.36
C VAL A 79 -2.16 -1.48 -11.60
N ILE A 80 -3.42 -1.02 -11.44
CA ILE A 80 -4.61 -1.86 -11.71
C ILE A 80 -4.59 -2.41 -13.14
N GLU A 81 -4.23 -1.59 -14.13
CA GLU A 81 -4.17 -1.95 -15.55
C GLU A 81 -3.12 -3.04 -15.83
N ASN A 82 -2.04 -3.10 -15.06
CA ASN A 82 -0.96 -4.06 -15.17
C ASN A 82 -1.16 -5.33 -14.32
N CYS A 83 -2.16 -5.34 -13.44
CA CYS A 83 -2.54 -6.47 -12.62
C CYS A 83 -3.40 -7.48 -13.38
N SER A 84 -3.23 -8.78 -13.07
CA SER A 84 -3.99 -9.88 -13.68
C SER A 84 -4.75 -10.75 -12.66
N GLY A 85 -4.58 -10.53 -11.35
CA GLY A 85 -5.26 -11.26 -10.28
C GLY A 85 -6.76 -10.98 -10.23
N ASP A 86 -7.49 -11.82 -9.51
CA ASP A 86 -8.92 -11.66 -9.25
C ASP A 86 -9.18 -10.48 -8.29
N TYR A 87 -8.27 -10.31 -7.34
CA TYR A 87 -8.23 -9.19 -6.41
C TYR A 87 -6.87 -8.49 -6.47
N ILE A 88 -6.87 -7.22 -6.09
CA ILE A 88 -5.67 -6.41 -5.94
C ILE A 88 -5.52 -6.05 -4.47
N PHE A 89 -4.34 -6.27 -3.91
CA PHE A 89 -3.93 -5.73 -2.62
C PHE A 89 -2.90 -4.64 -2.92
N HIS A 90 -3.30 -3.37 -2.80
CA HIS A 90 -2.46 -2.23 -3.15
C HIS A 90 -1.70 -1.71 -1.93
N PHE A 91 -0.42 -1.40 -2.12
CA PHE A 91 0.47 -0.80 -1.12
C PHE A 91 1.08 0.48 -1.65
N ASP A 92 1.22 1.49 -0.81
CA ASP A 92 2.24 2.50 -0.98
C ASP A 92 3.56 1.88 -0.48
N ALA A 93 4.71 2.20 -1.08
CA ALA A 93 5.97 1.50 -0.78
C ALA A 93 6.40 1.57 0.70
N ASP A 94 5.90 2.57 1.44
CA ASP A 94 6.14 2.78 2.87
C ASP A 94 5.10 2.09 3.78
N GLU A 95 4.27 1.20 3.23
CA GLU A 95 3.33 0.36 3.97
C GLU A 95 3.76 -1.10 3.92
N TYR A 96 3.50 -1.85 4.98
CA TYR A 96 3.65 -3.31 4.98
C TYR A 96 2.58 -3.98 5.84
N PRO A 97 2.10 -5.17 5.44
CA PRO A 97 1.06 -5.87 6.18
C PRO A 97 1.63 -6.56 7.41
N HIS A 98 0.82 -6.68 8.47
CA HIS A 98 1.09 -7.68 9.49
C HIS A 98 1.08 -9.09 8.87
N GLU A 99 1.95 -9.99 9.33
CA GLU A 99 2.08 -11.34 8.78
C GLU A 99 0.77 -12.14 8.79
N THR A 100 -0.03 -12.00 9.85
CA THR A 100 -1.34 -12.63 9.97
C THR A 100 -2.33 -12.13 8.92
N LEU A 101 -2.35 -10.81 8.66
CA LEU A 101 -3.20 -10.24 7.61
C LEU A 101 -2.85 -10.86 6.26
N LEU A 102 -1.57 -10.91 5.92
CA LEU A 102 -1.15 -11.42 4.62
C LEU A 102 -1.41 -12.92 4.47
N SER A 103 -1.09 -13.71 5.49
CA SER A 103 -1.33 -15.17 5.47
C SER A 103 -2.80 -15.56 5.43
N GLN A 104 -3.71 -14.69 5.91
CA GLN A 104 -5.14 -14.93 5.93
C GLN A 104 -5.92 -14.20 4.83
N ILE A 105 -5.27 -13.39 4.00
CA ILE A 105 -5.97 -12.49 3.08
C ILE A 105 -6.91 -13.21 2.11
N LYS A 106 -6.51 -14.36 1.56
CA LYS A 106 -7.35 -15.16 0.66
C LYS A 106 -8.59 -15.68 1.38
N GLN A 107 -8.45 -16.22 2.58
CA GLN A 107 -9.56 -16.66 3.40
C GLN A 107 -10.51 -15.51 3.76
N ILE A 108 -9.95 -14.34 4.11
CA ILE A 108 -10.73 -13.13 4.38
C ILE A 108 -11.56 -12.73 3.17
N ILE A 109 -10.97 -12.72 1.97
CA ILE A 109 -11.68 -12.39 0.73
C ILE A 109 -12.79 -13.41 0.45
N GLU A 110 -12.52 -14.70 0.56
CA GLU A 110 -13.47 -15.78 0.32
C GLU A 110 -14.65 -15.75 1.30
N MET A 111 -14.40 -15.45 2.57
CA MET A 111 -15.46 -15.35 3.59
C MET A 111 -16.38 -14.15 3.41
N ASN A 112 -15.88 -13.05 2.87
CA ASN A 112 -16.64 -11.80 2.72
C ASN A 112 -17.30 -11.65 1.35
N GLU A 113 -16.70 -12.19 0.28
CA GLU A 113 -17.17 -12.10 -1.12
C GLU A 113 -17.56 -10.68 -1.58
N VAL A 114 -16.87 -9.66 -1.06
CA VAL A 114 -17.15 -8.25 -1.33
C VAL A 114 -16.21 -7.66 -2.38
N ASP A 115 -16.60 -6.50 -2.93
CA ASP A 115 -15.78 -5.78 -3.91
C ASP A 115 -14.61 -5.03 -3.27
N LEU A 116 -14.76 -4.59 -1.99
CA LEU A 116 -13.75 -3.80 -1.28
C LEU A 116 -13.67 -4.23 0.19
N ILE A 117 -12.45 -4.40 0.68
CA ILE A 117 -12.16 -4.61 2.09
C ILE A 117 -11.36 -3.41 2.61
N TRP A 118 -11.91 -2.72 3.59
CA TRP A 118 -11.24 -1.67 4.32
C TRP A 118 -10.32 -2.28 5.38
N THR A 119 -9.03 -1.99 5.26
CA THR A 119 -7.98 -2.51 6.11
C THR A 119 -7.55 -1.45 7.11
N PRO A 120 -7.55 -1.71 8.43
CA PRO A 120 -7.03 -0.76 9.40
C PRO A 120 -5.53 -0.55 9.22
N ARG A 121 -5.04 0.65 9.48
CA ARG A 121 -3.63 1.01 9.37
C ARG A 121 -3.12 1.60 10.67
N VAL A 122 -2.00 1.10 11.12
CA VAL A 122 -1.22 1.62 12.25
C VAL A 122 -0.22 2.63 11.72
N ASN A 123 -0.47 3.90 11.97
CA ASN A 123 0.48 4.97 11.66
C ASN A 123 1.34 5.24 12.90
N THR A 124 2.66 5.29 12.72
CA THR A 124 3.61 5.76 13.74
C THR A 124 4.51 6.84 13.14
N VAL A 125 4.85 7.84 13.95
CA VAL A 125 5.72 8.94 13.52
C VAL A 125 6.86 9.10 14.52
N ASP A 126 8.06 8.68 14.11
CA ASP A 126 9.26 8.86 14.92
C ASP A 126 9.63 10.35 15.00
N GLY A 127 10.00 10.80 16.22
CA GLY A 127 10.25 12.21 16.48
C GLY A 127 8.99 13.08 16.65
N LEU A 128 7.78 12.48 16.72
CA LEU A 128 6.54 13.23 16.93
C LEU A 128 6.53 13.90 18.31
N THR A 129 6.24 15.21 18.34
CA THR A 129 6.16 16.00 19.57
C THR A 129 4.73 16.43 19.87
N GLU A 130 4.46 16.81 21.14
CA GLU A 130 3.17 17.32 21.56
C GLU A 130 2.71 18.53 20.75
N GLU A 131 3.66 19.40 20.36
CA GLU A 131 3.40 20.56 19.50
C GLU A 131 2.78 20.17 18.16
N TRP A 132 3.36 19.14 17.49
CA TRP A 132 2.85 18.66 16.21
C TRP A 132 1.52 17.91 16.36
N ILE A 133 1.34 17.15 17.45
CA ILE A 133 0.07 16.48 17.75
C ILE A 133 -1.05 17.51 17.83
N GLN A 134 -0.83 18.61 18.58
CA GLN A 134 -1.81 19.68 18.72
C GLN A 134 -2.04 20.44 17.40
N LYS A 135 -0.96 20.78 16.69
CA LYS A 135 -1.02 21.48 15.40
C LYS A 135 -1.85 20.74 14.35
N TRP A 136 -1.72 19.41 14.28
CA TRP A 136 -2.45 18.59 13.31
C TRP A 136 -3.76 18.03 13.84
N GLY A 137 -4.08 18.25 15.12
CA GLY A 137 -5.30 17.73 15.76
C GLY A 137 -5.34 16.22 15.84
N TRP A 138 -4.18 15.58 15.98
CA TRP A 138 -4.06 14.12 16.00
C TRP A 138 -4.39 13.53 17.36
N ARG A 139 -4.89 12.31 17.34
CA ARG A 139 -5.04 11.45 18.52
C ARG A 139 -3.93 10.41 18.49
N VAL A 140 -3.21 10.29 19.60
CA VAL A 140 -2.13 9.30 19.75
C VAL A 140 -2.50 8.36 20.88
N SER A 141 -2.48 7.06 20.62
CA SER A 141 -2.75 6.03 21.62
C SER A 141 -1.54 5.82 22.54
N GLU A 142 -1.73 5.07 23.62
CA GLU A 142 -0.63 4.64 24.53
C GLU A 142 0.47 3.85 23.82
N LYS A 143 0.14 3.17 22.71
CA LYS A 143 1.09 2.47 21.83
C LYS A 143 1.83 3.39 20.86
N GLY A 144 1.57 4.71 20.87
CA GLY A 144 2.14 5.66 19.91
C GLY A 144 1.45 5.66 18.54
N TRP A 145 0.28 5.04 18.40
CA TRP A 145 -0.45 4.97 17.13
C TRP A 145 -1.25 6.23 16.86
N VAL A 146 -1.03 6.81 15.69
CA VAL A 146 -1.70 8.05 15.27
C VAL A 146 -3.03 7.74 14.60
N ASN A 147 -4.11 8.32 15.12
CA ASN A 147 -5.48 8.25 14.59
C ASN A 147 -6.02 6.83 14.32
N TYR A 148 -5.52 5.81 15.01
CA TYR A 148 -5.97 4.43 14.82
C TYR A 148 -7.44 4.22 15.23
N PRO A 149 -8.23 3.38 14.50
CA PRO A 149 -7.90 2.78 13.22
C PRO A 149 -8.01 3.78 12.06
N ASP A 150 -7.00 3.83 11.21
CA ASP A 150 -7.01 4.62 9.98
C ASP A 150 -7.32 3.67 8.82
N TYR A 151 -8.60 3.54 8.48
CA TYR A 151 -9.05 2.58 7.47
C TYR A 151 -8.64 2.97 6.06
N GLN A 152 -7.99 2.04 5.36
CA GLN A 152 -7.52 2.19 3.98
C GLN A 152 -8.23 1.23 3.02
N SER A 153 -8.59 1.71 1.83
CA SER A 153 -9.22 0.92 0.77
C SER A 153 -8.16 0.15 -0.03
N ARG A 154 -7.50 -0.83 0.59
CA ARG A 154 -6.32 -1.49 0.01
C ARG A 154 -6.60 -2.79 -0.71
N VAL A 155 -7.63 -3.54 -0.33
CA VAL A 155 -7.95 -4.83 -0.93
C VAL A 155 -9.26 -4.73 -1.70
N PHE A 156 -9.23 -4.93 -3.01
CA PHE A 156 -10.41 -4.77 -3.85
C PHE A 156 -10.41 -5.71 -5.06
N ARG A 157 -11.63 -6.07 -5.51
CA ARG A 157 -11.85 -6.90 -6.69
C ARG A 157 -11.34 -6.19 -7.94
N ARG A 158 -10.60 -6.88 -8.80
CA ARG A 158 -10.20 -6.33 -10.09
C ARG A 158 -11.41 -6.32 -11.05
N SER A 159 -11.89 -5.13 -11.37
CA SER A 159 -13.01 -4.90 -12.29
C SER A 159 -12.77 -3.62 -13.08
N LYS A 160 -13.37 -3.52 -14.28
CA LYS A 160 -13.30 -2.31 -15.11
C LYS A 160 -13.95 -1.09 -14.46
N ASP A 161 -14.92 -1.32 -13.56
CA ASP A 161 -15.68 -0.26 -12.91
C ASP A 161 -14.97 0.23 -11.64
N ILE A 162 -14.08 -0.59 -11.04
CA ILE A 162 -13.39 -0.27 -9.79
C ILE A 162 -12.07 0.42 -10.10
N ARG A 163 -11.93 1.66 -9.62
CA ARG A 163 -10.74 2.48 -9.86
C ARG A 163 -10.55 3.53 -8.77
N TRP A 164 -9.32 4.06 -8.69
CA TRP A 164 -8.99 5.22 -7.89
C TRP A 164 -9.48 6.52 -8.55
N VAL A 165 -9.93 7.47 -7.73
CA VAL A 165 -10.29 8.84 -8.13
C VAL A 165 -9.73 9.84 -7.13
N ASN A 166 -9.63 11.11 -7.55
CA ASN A 166 -9.04 12.26 -6.88
C ASN A 166 -7.50 12.28 -6.95
N LYS A 167 -6.96 13.44 -7.25
CA LYS A 167 -5.51 13.65 -7.37
C LYS A 167 -4.76 13.41 -6.07
N VAL A 168 -5.33 13.87 -4.94
CA VAL A 168 -4.88 13.63 -3.57
C VAL A 168 -6.07 13.15 -2.73
N HIS A 169 -5.79 12.49 -1.61
CA HIS A 169 -6.82 11.82 -0.81
C HIS A 169 -7.67 10.88 -1.68
N GLU A 170 -6.97 10.13 -2.50
CA GLU A 170 -7.56 9.23 -3.48
C GLU A 170 -8.39 8.13 -2.80
N ARG A 171 -9.48 7.77 -3.43
CA ARG A 171 -10.42 6.75 -2.96
C ARG A 171 -10.82 5.80 -4.07
N ILE A 172 -11.16 4.58 -3.71
CA ILE A 172 -11.75 3.59 -4.61
C ILE A 172 -13.23 3.94 -4.84
N VAL A 173 -13.65 3.87 -6.10
CA VAL A 173 -15.05 3.96 -6.53
C VAL A 173 -15.42 2.78 -7.41
N GLY A 174 -16.73 2.61 -7.70
CA GLY A 174 -17.25 1.53 -8.55
C GLY A 174 -17.54 0.24 -7.80
N THR A 175 -17.29 0.19 -6.50
CA THR A 175 -17.62 -0.95 -5.64
C THR A 175 -19.11 -0.94 -5.27
N LYS A 176 -19.75 -2.12 -5.21
CA LYS A 176 -21.15 -2.29 -4.79
C LYS A 176 -21.27 -2.83 -3.37
N THR A 177 -20.27 -3.60 -2.96
CA THR A 177 -20.21 -4.25 -1.65
C THR A 177 -18.88 -3.98 -0.98
N TYR A 178 -18.87 -3.87 0.35
CA TYR A 178 -17.66 -3.67 1.12
C TYR A 178 -17.75 -4.28 2.51
N ALA A 179 -16.59 -4.56 3.09
CA ALA A 179 -16.42 -4.95 4.48
C ALA A 179 -15.30 -4.13 5.13
N HIS A 180 -15.34 -4.03 6.46
CA HIS A 180 -14.24 -3.50 7.26
C HIS A 180 -13.65 -4.63 8.08
N LEU A 181 -12.34 -4.77 8.07
CA LEU A 181 -11.68 -5.67 9.01
C LEU A 181 -11.82 -5.13 10.43
N PRO A 182 -11.91 -6.02 11.44
CA PRO A 182 -11.85 -5.57 12.83
C PRO A 182 -10.58 -4.77 13.10
N PRO A 183 -10.63 -3.74 13.98
CA PRO A 183 -9.47 -2.91 14.29
C PRO A 183 -8.50 -3.62 15.24
N HIS A 184 -7.97 -4.74 14.79
CA HIS A 184 -6.96 -5.53 15.47
C HIS A 184 -5.61 -5.33 14.80
N GLU A 185 -4.54 -5.29 15.58
CA GLU A 185 -3.18 -5.08 15.08
C GLU A 185 -2.80 -6.14 14.04
N GLU A 186 -3.16 -7.39 14.28
CA GLU A 186 -2.87 -8.54 13.42
C GLU A 186 -3.56 -8.48 12.05
N LEU A 187 -4.58 -7.63 11.91
CA LEU A 187 -5.31 -7.41 10.66
C LEU A 187 -5.01 -6.03 10.07
N SER A 188 -3.94 -5.39 10.51
CA SER A 188 -3.58 -4.02 10.12
C SER A 188 -2.40 -3.98 9.16
N LEU A 189 -2.33 -2.86 8.44
CA LEU A 189 -1.12 -2.39 7.79
C LEU A 189 -0.29 -1.58 8.76
N TYR A 190 1.02 -1.60 8.64
CA TYR A 190 1.93 -0.69 9.30
C TYR A 190 2.39 0.40 8.32
N HIS A 191 2.51 1.62 8.83
CA HIS A 191 2.93 2.79 8.08
C HIS A 191 3.79 3.69 8.98
N PRO A 192 5.04 3.28 9.24
CA PRO A 192 5.96 4.07 10.04
C PRO A 192 6.55 5.21 9.22
N LYS A 193 6.63 6.38 9.81
CA LYS A 193 7.28 7.56 9.22
C LYS A 193 8.18 8.26 10.22
N THR A 194 9.09 9.08 9.71
CA THR A 194 9.74 10.12 10.50
C THR A 194 8.91 11.41 10.44
N LEU A 195 9.09 12.26 11.43
CA LEU A 195 8.42 13.57 11.46
C LEU A 195 8.78 14.40 10.22
N ASP A 196 10.03 14.39 9.78
CA ASP A 196 10.48 15.11 8.59
C ASP A 196 9.77 14.63 7.31
N LYS A 197 9.63 13.30 7.14
CA LYS A 197 8.90 12.72 6.00
C LYS A 197 7.43 13.16 6.03
N GLN A 198 6.80 13.17 7.20
CA GLN A 198 5.41 13.59 7.36
C GLN A 198 5.21 15.08 7.05
N ILE A 199 6.13 15.95 7.48
CA ILE A 199 6.09 17.39 7.18
C ILE A 199 6.17 17.61 5.67
N LYS A 200 7.15 17.01 5.00
CA LYS A 200 7.32 17.11 3.53
C LYS A 200 6.09 16.63 2.77
N GLN A 201 5.48 15.53 3.22
CA GLN A 201 4.27 15.00 2.58
C GLN A 201 3.08 15.97 2.72
N ASN A 202 2.88 16.55 3.91
CA ASN A 202 1.82 17.54 4.12
C ASN A 202 2.04 18.81 3.28
N GLU A 203 3.29 19.25 3.12
CA GLU A 203 3.64 20.37 2.24
C GLU A 203 3.30 20.03 0.78
N LEU A 204 3.71 18.86 0.28
CA LEU A 204 3.39 18.41 -1.07
C LEU A 204 1.86 18.42 -1.31
N TYR A 205 1.08 17.85 -0.41
CA TYR A 205 -0.39 17.79 -0.54
C TYR A 205 -1.04 19.19 -0.57
N SER A 206 -0.41 20.18 0.04
CA SER A 206 -0.92 21.56 0.00
C SER A 206 -0.69 22.27 -1.34
N THR A 207 0.15 21.70 -2.22
CA THR A 207 0.52 22.30 -3.53
C THR A 207 -0.23 21.68 -4.71
N ILE A 208 -0.97 20.59 -4.51
CA ILE A 208 -1.73 19.85 -5.54
C ILE A 208 -3.22 20.17 -5.41
#